data_1845bf10c29edb6dbfba5c93cd4d899b
#
_entry.id   1845bf10c29edb6dbfba5c93cd4d899b
#
_cell.length_a   1.000
_cell.length_b   1.000
_cell.length_c   1.000
_cell.angle_alpha   90.00
_cell.angle_beta   90.00
_cell.angle_gamma   90.00
#
_symmetry.space_group_name_H-M   'P 1'
#
loop_
_entity.id
_entity.type
_entity.pdbx_description
1 polymer ?
#
loop_
_entity_poly.entity_id
_entity_poly.type
_entity_poly.pdbx_seq_one_letter_code
_entity_poly.pdbx_strand_id
1 'polypeptide(L)'
;VLVFNFQFSIFNSFITMSLPDPTHATSSHRYIPNAGEDIREMLDVIGVDSVDRLFDTIPDDVKLKSLLDIPGPWSEIETRRWFKGLAARNMTAADHVSFLGGGAYAHYQPACIDQLLLRAEFLTAYTPYQPEVSQGTLQSIFEYQTHQCLLTGLDVANASLYDGSTALCEAVLLAERLTKSKHKVVLAKSIHPHYLQTVRTYIQNLGIEVVEVPWSEDGRLDLEALRAACDGAFAIGIQSPNFLGVIEDYDAITKATDVTKIAVVAEATSFGILAPPGQHGFDICVGEGQAWGIPPQFGGPYVGFMVVRDALKRHMPGRLVGETVDVDGKRAYVLTLATREQHIRRGKATSNICTNEALIALAANMYLSLMGKEGLREVATQCLQKTAYLRGKLQATHSVELPFSGPVYNELVVRTPFAATEILKDLEHEKILGGIPLGPFYEGHDRDFLVAVTELHTREHIDHFVAALSAAIARETR
;
A
#
# COMPACT_ATOMS: atom_id res chain seq x y z
N VAL A 1 8.66 -0.41 -20.32
CA VAL A 1 7.23 -0.05 -20.42
C VAL A 1 6.52 -1.22 -21.08
N LEU A 2 6.13 -2.21 -20.29
CA LEU A 2 5.25 -3.29 -20.75
C LEU A 2 3.81 -2.77 -20.71
N VAL A 3 3.36 -2.26 -21.83
CA VAL A 3 1.94 -2.00 -22.08
C VAL A 3 1.30 -3.37 -22.30
N PHE A 4 0.51 -3.83 -21.35
CA PHE A 4 -0.39 -4.96 -21.55
C PHE A 4 -1.46 -4.53 -22.56
N ASN A 5 -1.28 -4.91 -23.83
CA ASN A 5 -2.31 -4.85 -24.83
C ASN A 5 -3.35 -5.94 -24.53
N PHE A 6 -4.32 -5.63 -23.68
CA PHE A 6 -5.56 -6.38 -23.63
C PHE A 6 -6.38 -6.05 -24.87
N GLN A 7 -6.29 -6.91 -25.88
CA GLN A 7 -7.26 -6.90 -26.97
C GLN A 7 -8.62 -7.32 -26.41
N PHE A 8 -9.50 -6.35 -26.23
CA PHE A 8 -10.92 -6.58 -25.93
C PHE A 8 -11.60 -7.20 -27.16
N SER A 9 -11.54 -8.52 -27.26
CA SER A 9 -12.23 -9.32 -28.28
C SER A 9 -13.49 -10.00 -27.73
N ILE A 10 -14.27 -9.35 -26.84
CA ILE A 10 -15.47 -9.95 -26.22
C ILE A 10 -16.76 -9.18 -26.58
N PHE A 11 -16.76 -8.34 -27.60
CA PHE A 11 -17.94 -7.55 -27.94
C PHE A 11 -18.60 -8.02 -29.25
N ASN A 12 -19.05 -9.27 -29.34
CA ASN A 12 -19.90 -9.68 -30.46
C ASN A 12 -20.97 -10.70 -30.03
N SER A 13 -21.77 -10.39 -29.01
CA SER A 13 -23.14 -10.91 -28.87
C SER A 13 -23.95 -9.94 -28.02
N PHE A 14 -24.24 -8.78 -28.61
CA PHE A 14 -25.21 -7.87 -28.03
C PHE A 14 -26.60 -8.35 -28.41
N ILE A 15 -27.36 -8.80 -27.43
CA ILE A 15 -28.81 -8.77 -27.48
C ILE A 15 -29.18 -7.29 -27.55
N THR A 16 -29.72 -6.83 -28.68
CA THR A 16 -30.33 -5.51 -28.81
C THR A 16 -31.54 -5.42 -27.90
N MET A 17 -31.32 -5.06 -26.64
CA MET A 17 -32.39 -4.57 -25.81
C MET A 17 -32.63 -3.12 -26.22
N SER A 18 -33.81 -2.84 -26.77
CA SER A 18 -34.26 -1.47 -26.96
C SER A 18 -34.27 -0.77 -25.60
N LEU A 19 -33.57 0.37 -25.50
CA LEU A 19 -33.66 1.24 -24.33
C LEU A 19 -35.15 1.59 -24.10
N PRO A 20 -35.63 1.51 -22.86
CA PRO A 20 -36.95 2.09 -22.55
C PRO A 20 -36.88 3.59 -22.91
N ASP A 21 -37.91 4.05 -23.63
CA ASP A 21 -38.07 5.45 -23.99
C ASP A 21 -37.91 6.32 -22.73
N PRO A 22 -36.93 7.24 -22.65
CA PRO A 22 -36.70 8.07 -21.48
C PRO A 22 -37.93 8.96 -21.17
N THR A 23 -38.83 9.16 -22.15
CA THR A 23 -40.09 9.88 -21.96
C THR A 23 -41.16 9.04 -21.22
N HIS A 24 -40.95 7.72 -21.09
CA HIS A 24 -41.86 6.80 -20.38
C HIS A 24 -41.25 6.23 -19.08
N ALA A 25 -40.30 6.91 -18.47
CA ALA A 25 -39.84 6.57 -17.11
C ALA A 25 -40.97 6.86 -16.08
N THR A 26 -42.03 6.05 -16.15
CA THR A 26 -43.15 6.11 -15.23
C THR A 26 -42.88 5.47 -13.85
N SER A 27 -41.69 4.96 -13.65
CA SER A 27 -41.26 4.46 -12.35
C SER A 27 -40.19 5.39 -11.80
N SER A 28 -40.52 6.13 -10.75
CA SER A 28 -39.54 6.82 -9.92
C SER A 28 -38.55 5.76 -9.43
N HIS A 29 -37.34 5.84 -9.94
CA HIS A 29 -36.27 4.97 -9.42
C HIS A 29 -36.03 5.33 -7.95
N ARG A 30 -35.98 4.32 -7.08
CA ARG A 30 -35.86 4.51 -5.62
C ARG A 30 -34.75 5.49 -5.19
N TYR A 31 -33.68 5.60 -5.98
CA TYR A 31 -32.53 6.46 -5.73
C TYR A 31 -32.56 7.79 -6.50
N ILE A 32 -33.59 8.04 -7.30
CA ILE A 32 -33.79 9.30 -8.04
C ILE A 32 -35.07 9.95 -7.51
N PRO A 33 -34.96 10.89 -6.54
CA PRO A 33 -36.16 11.48 -5.93
C PRO A 33 -36.91 12.40 -6.87
N ASN A 34 -36.23 13.10 -7.77
CA ASN A 34 -36.85 14.08 -8.67
C ASN A 34 -37.27 13.40 -9.97
N ALA A 35 -38.53 13.18 -10.17
CA ALA A 35 -39.07 12.52 -11.36
C ALA A 35 -40.46 13.13 -11.73
N GLY A 36 -40.85 13.04 -12.97
CA GLY A 36 -42.19 13.38 -13.44
C GLY A 36 -42.65 14.80 -13.08
N GLU A 37 -43.52 14.90 -12.07
CA GLU A 37 -44.12 16.19 -11.60
C GLU A 37 -43.04 17.12 -11.05
N ASP A 38 -42.13 16.61 -10.22
CA ASP A 38 -41.08 17.42 -9.61
C ASP A 38 -40.19 18.10 -10.66
N ILE A 39 -39.90 17.39 -11.77
CA ILE A 39 -39.13 17.95 -12.90
C ILE A 39 -39.93 19.09 -13.55
N ARG A 40 -41.25 18.91 -13.74
CA ARG A 40 -42.08 19.95 -14.31
C ARG A 40 -42.11 21.21 -13.44
N GLU A 41 -42.35 21.06 -12.15
CA GLU A 41 -42.33 22.17 -11.20
C GLU A 41 -41.00 22.92 -11.21
N MET A 42 -39.87 22.18 -11.27
CA MET A 42 -38.54 22.79 -11.37
C MET A 42 -38.36 23.57 -12.69
N LEU A 43 -38.80 23.02 -13.82
CA LEU A 43 -38.74 23.70 -15.11
C LEU A 43 -39.58 24.95 -15.15
N ASP A 44 -40.79 24.91 -14.55
CA ASP A 44 -41.68 26.08 -14.43
C ASP A 44 -41.05 27.19 -13.60
N VAL A 45 -40.41 26.86 -12.48
CA VAL A 45 -39.66 27.83 -11.67
C VAL A 45 -38.49 28.46 -12.40
N ILE A 46 -37.77 27.66 -13.22
CA ILE A 46 -36.64 28.12 -14.05
C ILE A 46 -37.13 28.94 -15.24
N GLY A 47 -38.35 28.70 -15.71
CA GLY A 47 -38.94 29.38 -16.86
C GLY A 47 -38.55 28.77 -18.19
N VAL A 48 -38.34 27.45 -18.25
CA VAL A 48 -38.03 26.68 -19.46
C VAL A 48 -39.02 25.51 -19.61
N ASP A 49 -39.26 25.07 -20.83
CA ASP A 49 -40.24 24.04 -21.17
C ASP A 49 -39.71 22.62 -21.18
N SER A 50 -38.38 22.48 -21.14
CA SER A 50 -37.72 21.16 -21.17
C SER A 50 -36.34 21.19 -20.54
N VAL A 51 -35.85 20.02 -20.13
CA VAL A 51 -34.49 19.84 -19.63
C VAL A 51 -33.46 20.19 -20.71
N ASP A 52 -33.76 19.92 -21.99
CA ASP A 52 -32.83 20.23 -23.09
C ASP A 52 -32.55 21.73 -23.22
N ARG A 53 -33.49 22.59 -22.83
CA ARG A 53 -33.31 24.06 -22.83
C ARG A 53 -32.23 24.52 -21.83
N LEU A 54 -31.96 23.74 -20.81
CA LEU A 54 -30.89 24.05 -19.86
C LEU A 54 -29.48 23.96 -20.51
N PHE A 55 -29.39 23.32 -21.65
CA PHE A 55 -28.15 23.15 -22.42
C PHE A 55 -28.04 24.09 -23.63
N ASP A 56 -28.89 25.08 -23.73
CA ASP A 56 -28.87 26.05 -24.85
C ASP A 56 -27.60 26.90 -24.92
N THR A 57 -26.83 26.95 -23.82
CA THR A 57 -25.51 27.59 -23.79
C THR A 57 -24.43 26.81 -24.53
N ILE A 58 -24.69 25.52 -24.85
CA ILE A 58 -23.78 24.68 -25.64
C ILE A 58 -24.02 24.95 -27.13
N PRO A 59 -22.99 25.35 -27.91
CA PRO A 59 -23.14 25.54 -29.36
C PRO A 59 -23.62 24.27 -30.04
N ASP A 60 -24.50 24.40 -31.05
CA ASP A 60 -25.15 23.29 -31.73
C ASP A 60 -24.16 22.39 -32.52
N ASP A 61 -23.02 22.92 -32.94
CA ASP A 61 -21.98 22.19 -33.66
C ASP A 61 -21.17 21.23 -32.76
N VAL A 62 -21.15 21.48 -31.44
CA VAL A 62 -20.48 20.62 -30.47
C VAL A 62 -21.46 19.85 -29.58
N LYS A 63 -22.77 20.13 -29.67
CA LYS A 63 -23.80 19.42 -28.93
C LYS A 63 -24.03 18.02 -29.49
N LEU A 64 -24.05 17.01 -28.62
CA LEU A 64 -24.39 15.64 -29.01
C LEU A 64 -25.81 15.58 -29.61
N LYS A 65 -25.93 14.98 -30.79
CA LYS A 65 -27.21 14.82 -31.50
C LYS A 65 -27.93 13.50 -31.21
N SER A 66 -27.26 12.59 -30.50
CA SER A 66 -27.76 11.27 -30.18
C SER A 66 -27.20 10.82 -28.81
N LEU A 67 -27.82 9.84 -28.20
CA LEU A 67 -27.25 9.15 -27.07
C LEU A 67 -25.90 8.51 -27.43
N LEU A 68 -25.02 8.38 -26.45
CA LEU A 68 -23.76 7.68 -26.60
C LEU A 68 -24.01 6.22 -27.01
N ASP A 69 -23.18 5.70 -27.90
CA ASP A 69 -23.19 4.27 -28.31
C ASP A 69 -22.49 3.44 -27.22
N ILE A 70 -23.19 3.26 -26.11
CA ILE A 70 -22.77 2.45 -24.97
C ILE A 70 -23.88 1.44 -24.62
N PRO A 71 -23.53 0.30 -24.00
CA PRO A 71 -24.52 -0.65 -23.55
C PRO A 71 -25.59 -0.02 -22.67
N GLY A 72 -26.85 -0.40 -22.87
CA GLY A 72 -27.97 0.04 -22.03
C GLY A 72 -27.87 -0.44 -20.58
N PRO A 73 -28.76 0.03 -19.71
CA PRO A 73 -28.77 -0.38 -18.31
C PRO A 73 -29.11 -1.86 -18.14
N TRP A 74 -28.42 -2.50 -17.22
CA TRP A 74 -28.68 -3.89 -16.83
C TRP A 74 -29.43 -3.93 -15.50
N SER A 75 -30.22 -4.99 -15.30
CA SER A 75 -30.76 -5.28 -13.99
C SER A 75 -29.64 -5.65 -12.99
N GLU A 76 -29.90 -5.50 -11.70
CA GLU A 76 -28.94 -5.89 -10.65
C GLU A 76 -28.52 -7.37 -10.80
N ILE A 77 -29.46 -8.27 -11.14
CA ILE A 77 -29.20 -9.70 -11.32
C ILE A 77 -28.24 -9.95 -12.50
N GLU A 78 -28.43 -9.26 -13.61
CA GLU A 78 -27.57 -9.36 -14.80
C GLU A 78 -26.18 -8.81 -14.51
N THR A 79 -26.11 -7.63 -13.90
CA THR A 79 -24.85 -6.99 -13.48
C THR A 79 -24.06 -7.91 -12.54
N ARG A 80 -24.69 -8.45 -11.49
CA ARG A 80 -24.06 -9.38 -10.55
C ARG A 80 -23.55 -10.64 -11.24
N ARG A 81 -24.35 -11.21 -12.15
CA ARG A 81 -23.96 -12.43 -12.90
C ARG A 81 -22.73 -12.17 -13.77
N TRP A 82 -22.73 -11.05 -14.47
CA TRP A 82 -21.63 -10.67 -15.34
C TRP A 82 -20.33 -10.43 -14.57
N PHE A 83 -20.37 -9.60 -13.51
CA PHE A 83 -19.20 -9.34 -12.66
C PHE A 83 -18.72 -10.60 -11.95
N LYS A 84 -19.61 -11.48 -11.49
CA LYS A 84 -19.23 -12.78 -10.92
C LYS A 84 -18.50 -13.65 -11.94
N GLY A 85 -18.93 -13.62 -13.20
CA GLY A 85 -18.26 -14.31 -14.30
C GLY A 85 -16.85 -13.77 -14.58
N LEU A 86 -16.68 -12.44 -14.51
CA LEU A 86 -15.35 -11.81 -14.62
C LEU A 86 -14.47 -12.14 -13.42
N ALA A 87 -14.99 -12.03 -12.21
CA ALA A 87 -14.27 -12.35 -10.98
C ALA A 87 -13.75 -13.80 -10.96
N ALA A 88 -14.53 -14.75 -11.49
CA ALA A 88 -14.14 -16.16 -11.58
C ALA A 88 -12.96 -16.44 -12.55
N ARG A 89 -12.51 -15.44 -13.31
CA ARG A 89 -11.34 -15.55 -14.19
C ARG A 89 -10.03 -15.17 -13.49
N ASN A 90 -10.11 -14.60 -12.30
CA ASN A 90 -8.92 -14.27 -11.52
C ASN A 90 -8.44 -15.51 -10.75
N MET A 91 -7.13 -15.60 -10.58
CA MET A 91 -6.52 -16.48 -9.61
C MET A 91 -6.63 -15.83 -8.22
N THR A 92 -7.19 -16.56 -7.26
CA THR A 92 -7.45 -16.03 -5.92
C THR A 92 -6.77 -16.88 -4.85
N ALA A 93 -6.51 -16.28 -3.69
CA ALA A 93 -5.98 -17.00 -2.54
C ALA A 93 -6.96 -18.08 -1.98
N ALA A 94 -8.22 -18.10 -2.43
CA ALA A 94 -9.16 -19.18 -2.09
C ALA A 94 -8.90 -20.46 -2.91
N ASP A 95 -8.34 -20.33 -4.11
CA ASP A 95 -8.12 -21.43 -5.04
C ASP A 95 -6.64 -21.79 -5.22
N HIS A 96 -5.74 -20.90 -4.82
CA HIS A 96 -4.29 -21.02 -4.99
C HIS A 96 -3.57 -20.76 -3.67
N VAL A 97 -2.49 -21.49 -3.44
CA VAL A 97 -1.55 -21.18 -2.36
C VAL A 97 -0.64 -20.06 -2.83
N SER A 98 -0.64 -18.92 -2.12
CA SER A 98 0.10 -17.73 -2.54
C SER A 98 1.35 -17.52 -1.71
N PHE A 99 2.51 -17.54 -2.35
CA PHE A 99 3.81 -17.13 -1.83
C PHE A 99 4.21 -15.75 -2.36
N LEU A 100 3.24 -14.96 -2.81
CA LEU A 100 3.46 -13.58 -3.20
C LEU A 100 3.70 -12.70 -1.97
N GLY A 101 4.56 -11.71 -2.14
CA GLY A 101 4.92 -10.74 -1.13
C GLY A 101 5.35 -9.41 -1.77
N GLY A 102 6.55 -8.94 -1.46
CA GLY A 102 7.12 -7.75 -2.07
C GLY A 102 6.33 -6.49 -1.74
N GLY A 103 5.88 -6.32 -0.48
CA GLY A 103 5.17 -5.13 0.00
C GLY A 103 3.66 -5.28 0.17
N ALA A 104 3.07 -6.42 -0.25
CA ALA A 104 1.68 -6.78 0.03
C ALA A 104 1.59 -8.24 0.44
N TYR A 105 1.07 -8.51 1.63
CA TYR A 105 1.14 -9.84 2.25
C TYR A 105 -0.24 -10.29 2.73
N ALA A 106 -0.52 -11.59 2.55
CA ALA A 106 -1.68 -12.21 3.15
C ALA A 106 -1.35 -12.60 4.59
N HIS A 107 -2.00 -11.96 5.57
CA HIS A 107 -1.90 -12.25 6.99
C HIS A 107 -3.27 -12.59 7.58
N TYR A 108 -3.27 -13.16 8.78
CA TYR A 108 -4.49 -13.41 9.54
C TYR A 108 -5.22 -12.11 9.84
N GLN A 109 -6.49 -12.07 9.51
CA GLN A 109 -7.39 -10.97 9.84
C GLN A 109 -8.45 -11.46 10.83
N PRO A 110 -8.55 -10.86 12.03
CA PRO A 110 -9.64 -11.15 12.95
C PRO A 110 -11.00 -10.83 12.32
N ALA A 111 -11.91 -11.81 12.29
CA ALA A 111 -13.21 -11.70 11.61
C ALA A 111 -14.10 -10.55 12.11
N CYS A 112 -13.89 -10.08 13.35
CA CYS A 112 -14.65 -8.96 13.90
C CYS A 112 -14.29 -7.60 13.29
N ILE A 113 -13.13 -7.45 12.65
CA ILE A 113 -12.70 -6.18 12.03
C ILE A 113 -13.72 -5.75 10.97
N ASP A 114 -14.08 -6.63 10.05
CA ASP A 114 -15.05 -6.34 8.99
C ASP A 114 -16.40 -5.88 9.57
N GLN A 115 -16.86 -6.55 10.63
CA GLN A 115 -18.13 -6.19 11.27
C GLN A 115 -18.07 -4.82 11.96
N LEU A 116 -16.94 -4.48 12.56
CA LEU A 116 -16.74 -3.19 13.22
C LEU A 116 -16.61 -2.05 12.19
N LEU A 117 -15.92 -2.28 11.09
CA LEU A 117 -15.77 -1.29 10.01
C LEU A 117 -17.09 -0.97 9.31
N LEU A 118 -18.03 -1.93 9.26
CA LEU A 118 -19.36 -1.73 8.65
C LEU A 118 -20.32 -0.92 9.54
N ARG A 119 -19.95 -0.57 10.77
CA ARG A 119 -20.75 0.33 11.58
C ARG A 119 -20.83 1.71 10.94
N ALA A 120 -22.04 2.26 10.85
CA ALA A 120 -22.30 3.51 10.15
C ALA A 120 -21.48 4.69 10.68
N GLU A 121 -21.18 4.68 11.98
CA GLU A 121 -20.39 5.72 12.65
C GLU A 121 -18.96 5.83 12.09
N PHE A 122 -18.41 4.71 11.61
CA PHE A 122 -17.08 4.66 10.98
C PHE A 122 -17.16 4.68 9.45
N LEU A 123 -18.03 3.85 8.86
CA LEU A 123 -18.08 3.65 7.42
C LEU A 123 -18.43 4.93 6.65
N THR A 124 -19.30 5.76 7.21
CA THR A 124 -19.76 7.02 6.57
C THR A 124 -18.90 8.23 6.94
N ALA A 125 -17.98 8.11 7.90
CA ALA A 125 -17.10 9.20 8.32
C ALA A 125 -15.97 9.37 7.28
N TYR A 126 -15.99 10.52 6.57
CA TYR A 126 -14.95 10.82 5.59
C TYR A 126 -13.72 11.45 6.27
N THR A 127 -13.92 12.49 7.06
CA THR A 127 -12.85 13.21 7.77
C THR A 127 -13.46 13.98 8.94
N PRO A 128 -12.76 14.16 10.07
CA PRO A 128 -13.27 14.90 11.23
C PRO A 128 -13.23 16.42 10.98
N TYR A 129 -14.08 16.96 10.09
CA TYR A 129 -14.14 18.40 9.80
C TYR A 129 -14.51 19.24 11.04
N GLN A 130 -15.39 18.72 11.89
CA GLN A 130 -15.78 19.34 13.14
C GLN A 130 -15.28 18.48 14.30
N PRO A 131 -14.09 18.78 14.86
CA PRO A 131 -13.51 18.00 15.95
C PRO A 131 -14.45 17.82 17.14
N GLU A 132 -15.25 18.83 17.43
CA GLU A 132 -16.14 18.88 18.58
C GLU A 132 -17.19 17.75 18.58
N VAL A 133 -17.66 17.33 17.40
CA VAL A 133 -18.65 16.24 17.25
C VAL A 133 -18.01 14.92 16.81
N SER A 134 -16.76 14.94 16.38
CA SER A 134 -16.03 13.77 15.84
C SER A 134 -15.07 13.14 16.85
N GLN A 135 -15.36 13.23 18.15
CA GLN A 135 -14.45 12.83 19.21
C GLN A 135 -14.04 11.35 19.12
N GLY A 136 -14.97 10.44 18.77
CA GLY A 136 -14.65 9.03 18.59
C GLY A 136 -13.67 8.76 17.42
N THR A 137 -13.86 9.46 16.29
CA THR A 137 -12.93 9.39 15.15
C THR A 137 -11.56 9.95 15.51
N LEU A 138 -11.50 11.07 16.21
CA LEU A 138 -10.24 11.65 16.67
C LEU A 138 -9.53 10.74 17.68
N GLN A 139 -10.27 10.13 18.59
CA GLN A 139 -9.70 9.14 19.54
C GLN A 139 -9.08 7.98 18.78
N SER A 140 -9.77 7.42 17.79
CA SER A 140 -9.21 6.29 17.01
C SER A 140 -7.94 6.67 16.26
N ILE A 141 -7.85 7.89 15.72
CA ILE A 141 -6.64 8.41 15.08
C ILE A 141 -5.51 8.57 16.12
N PHE A 142 -5.82 9.11 17.29
CA PHE A 142 -4.83 9.27 18.37
C PHE A 142 -4.28 7.92 18.84
N GLU A 143 -5.13 6.92 18.98
CA GLU A 143 -4.73 5.55 19.32
C GLU A 143 -3.86 4.93 18.20
N TYR A 144 -4.22 5.11 16.93
CA TYR A 144 -3.39 4.69 15.80
C TYR A 144 -2.01 5.34 15.85
N GLN A 145 -1.94 6.66 16.05
CA GLN A 145 -0.66 7.38 16.22
C GLN A 145 0.17 6.80 17.38
N THR A 146 -0.48 6.45 18.47
CA THR A 146 0.17 5.84 19.64
C THR A 146 0.78 4.49 19.29
N HIS A 147 0.02 3.61 18.61
CA HIS A 147 0.54 2.32 18.15
C HIS A 147 1.76 2.50 17.24
N GLN A 148 1.72 3.45 16.30
CA GLN A 148 2.85 3.71 15.41
C GLN A 148 4.10 4.16 16.18
N CYS A 149 3.95 5.04 17.17
CA CYS A 149 5.06 5.47 18.02
C CYS A 149 5.65 4.30 18.83
N LEU A 150 4.81 3.45 19.40
CA LEU A 150 5.24 2.28 20.18
C LEU A 150 6.00 1.26 19.32
N LEU A 151 5.52 0.99 18.09
CA LEU A 151 6.12 0.02 17.18
C LEU A 151 7.46 0.51 16.61
N THR A 152 7.56 1.80 16.30
CA THR A 152 8.76 2.37 15.66
C THR A 152 9.81 2.86 16.64
N GLY A 153 9.42 3.06 17.92
CA GLY A 153 10.29 3.65 18.95
C GLY A 153 10.62 5.13 18.69
N LEU A 154 9.76 5.83 17.92
CA LEU A 154 9.84 7.26 17.62
C LEU A 154 8.69 8.00 18.31
N ASP A 155 8.72 9.35 18.29
CA ASP A 155 7.96 10.16 19.24
C ASP A 155 6.59 10.62 18.72
N VAL A 156 6.45 10.93 17.42
CA VAL A 156 5.24 11.53 16.86
C VAL A 156 4.87 10.89 15.53
N ALA A 157 3.65 10.36 15.44
CA ALA A 157 3.06 9.81 14.22
C ALA A 157 1.94 10.72 13.70
N ASN A 158 1.70 10.73 12.39
CA ASN A 158 0.54 11.38 11.79
C ASN A 158 -0.67 10.41 11.70
N ALA A 159 -1.81 10.94 11.26
CA ALA A 159 -3.06 10.19 11.15
C ALA A 159 -3.02 9.02 10.14
N SER A 160 -2.19 9.05 9.17
CA SER A 160 -1.75 8.10 8.14
C SER A 160 -1.37 8.83 6.84
N LEU A 161 -0.78 8.10 5.92
CA LEU A 161 -0.52 8.49 4.53
C LEU A 161 -1.23 7.53 3.59
N TYR A 162 -1.12 7.73 2.27
CA TYR A 162 -1.84 6.90 1.30
C TYR A 162 -1.31 5.47 1.27
N ASP A 163 0.01 5.32 1.18
CA ASP A 163 0.71 4.05 1.16
C ASP A 163 2.19 4.22 1.59
N GLY A 164 2.91 3.12 1.69
CA GLY A 164 4.34 3.15 2.05
C GLY A 164 5.21 3.88 1.04
N SER A 165 4.86 3.85 -0.25
CA SER A 165 5.65 4.50 -1.30
C SER A 165 5.56 6.03 -1.21
N THR A 166 4.36 6.56 -1.05
CA THR A 166 4.14 8.01 -0.83
C THR A 166 4.65 8.46 0.53
N ALA A 167 4.61 7.59 1.55
CA ALA A 167 5.22 7.87 2.84
C ALA A 167 6.74 8.08 2.73
N LEU A 168 7.44 7.26 1.94
CA LEU A 168 8.86 7.46 1.66
C LEU A 168 9.12 8.77 0.92
N CYS A 169 8.30 9.12 -0.07
CA CYS A 169 8.42 10.39 -0.79
C CYS A 169 8.32 11.58 0.16
N GLU A 170 7.32 11.58 1.03
CA GLU A 170 7.12 12.65 2.01
C GLU A 170 8.25 12.72 3.04
N ALA A 171 8.85 11.58 3.42
CA ALA A 171 10.01 11.54 4.30
C ALA A 171 11.25 12.17 3.62
N VAL A 172 11.49 11.87 2.35
CA VAL A 172 12.57 12.48 1.56
C VAL A 172 12.37 14.01 1.45
N LEU A 173 11.16 14.45 1.13
CA LEU A 173 10.82 15.87 1.05
C LEU A 173 10.89 16.57 2.42
N LEU A 174 10.55 15.87 3.50
CA LEU A 174 10.72 16.39 4.87
C LEU A 174 12.21 16.60 5.17
N ALA A 175 13.04 15.60 4.89
CA ALA A 175 14.49 15.68 5.15
C ALA A 175 15.17 16.77 4.32
N GLU A 176 14.77 16.94 3.06
CA GLU A 176 15.26 18.02 2.19
C GLU A 176 14.98 19.40 2.81
N ARG A 177 13.77 19.63 3.31
CA ARG A 177 13.39 20.90 3.96
C ARG A 177 14.22 21.25 5.20
N LEU A 178 14.85 20.28 5.84
CA LEU A 178 15.72 20.52 7.01
C LEU A 178 17.09 21.11 6.62
N THR A 179 17.52 20.90 5.39
CA THR A 179 18.92 21.17 4.97
C THR A 179 18.99 22.00 3.69
N LYS A 180 18.46 23.18 3.68
CA LYS A 180 18.26 24.13 2.55
C LYS A 180 19.38 24.25 1.48
N SER A 181 20.56 23.73 1.71
CA SER A 181 21.72 23.82 0.82
C SER A 181 22.18 22.49 0.22
N LYS A 182 21.52 21.40 0.53
CA LYS A 182 21.87 20.05 0.03
C LYS A 182 20.75 19.52 -0.85
N HIS A 183 21.10 18.97 -1.99
CA HIS A 183 20.15 18.50 -2.99
C HIS A 183 20.43 17.03 -3.40
N LYS A 184 21.01 16.22 -2.51
CA LYS A 184 21.29 14.83 -2.76
C LYS A 184 20.70 13.96 -1.65
N VAL A 185 19.93 12.92 -2.04
CA VAL A 185 19.45 11.84 -1.18
C VAL A 185 20.11 10.53 -1.57
N VAL A 186 20.49 9.73 -0.58
CA VAL A 186 21.06 8.40 -0.76
C VAL A 186 20.03 7.36 -0.38
N LEU A 187 19.69 6.48 -1.30
CA LEU A 187 18.70 5.42 -1.09
C LEU A 187 19.32 4.05 -1.32
N ALA A 188 19.03 3.07 -0.46
CA ALA A 188 19.43 1.70 -0.72
C ALA A 188 18.75 1.17 -1.98
N LYS A 189 19.50 0.58 -2.90
CA LYS A 189 18.96 -0.06 -4.11
C LYS A 189 18.04 -1.24 -3.77
N SER A 190 18.18 -1.80 -2.56
CA SER A 190 17.33 -2.85 -1.98
C SER A 190 16.01 -2.33 -1.36
N ILE A 191 15.69 -1.04 -1.46
CA ILE A 191 14.33 -0.52 -1.21
C ILE A 191 13.40 -1.06 -2.30
N HIS A 192 12.13 -1.27 -1.96
CA HIS A 192 11.10 -1.70 -2.90
C HIS A 192 11.16 -0.89 -4.21
N PRO A 193 11.32 -1.53 -5.38
CA PRO A 193 11.57 -0.83 -6.65
C PRO A 193 10.49 0.19 -7.01
N HIS A 194 9.22 -0.11 -6.77
CA HIS A 194 8.13 0.83 -7.01
C HIS A 194 8.20 2.04 -6.06
N TYR A 195 8.68 1.87 -4.83
CA TYR A 195 8.90 3.00 -3.92
C TYR A 195 9.96 3.94 -4.46
N LEU A 196 11.07 3.40 -4.98
CA LEU A 196 12.11 4.20 -5.63
C LEU A 196 11.57 4.94 -6.87
N GLN A 197 10.74 4.28 -7.68
CA GLN A 197 10.09 4.92 -8.84
C GLN A 197 9.16 6.06 -8.41
N THR A 198 8.37 5.87 -7.36
CA THR A 198 7.48 6.89 -6.81
C THR A 198 8.29 8.09 -6.30
N VAL A 199 9.38 7.85 -5.54
CA VAL A 199 10.29 8.93 -5.10
C VAL A 199 10.82 9.72 -6.30
N ARG A 200 11.33 9.05 -7.34
CA ARG A 200 11.82 9.72 -8.55
C ARG A 200 10.75 10.58 -9.23
N THR A 201 9.52 10.07 -9.29
CA THR A 201 8.38 10.81 -9.86
C THR A 201 8.08 12.09 -9.06
N TYR A 202 8.11 12.00 -7.74
CA TYR A 202 7.82 13.14 -6.86
C TYR A 202 8.89 14.24 -6.96
N ILE A 203 10.17 13.87 -7.05
CA ILE A 203 11.29 14.83 -6.97
C ILE A 203 11.87 15.22 -8.32
N GLN A 204 11.40 14.67 -9.45
CA GLN A 204 11.99 14.86 -10.79
C GLN A 204 12.15 16.34 -11.21
N ASN A 205 11.32 17.25 -10.68
CA ASN A 205 11.34 18.68 -10.99
C ASN A 205 11.94 19.54 -9.86
N LEU A 206 12.50 18.93 -8.81
CA LEU A 206 12.99 19.63 -7.63
C LEU A 206 14.52 19.80 -7.62
N GLY A 207 15.23 19.28 -8.62
CA GLY A 207 16.68 19.33 -8.70
C GLY A 207 17.38 18.50 -7.61
N ILE A 208 16.68 17.46 -7.09
CA ILE A 208 17.23 16.53 -6.10
C ILE A 208 17.87 15.35 -6.82
N GLU A 209 19.16 15.12 -6.55
CA GLU A 209 19.91 13.96 -7.02
C GLU A 209 19.57 12.72 -6.16
N VAL A 210 19.25 11.61 -6.78
CA VAL A 210 19.08 10.30 -6.11
C VAL A 210 20.30 9.44 -6.40
N VAL A 211 21.05 9.11 -5.36
CA VAL A 211 22.16 8.15 -5.42
C VAL A 211 21.71 6.83 -4.83
N GLU A 212 21.73 5.78 -5.62
CA GLU A 212 21.43 4.42 -5.15
C GLU A 212 22.68 3.69 -4.71
N VAL A 213 22.64 3.13 -3.50
CA VAL A 213 23.72 2.33 -2.94
C VAL A 213 23.40 0.85 -3.12
N PRO A 214 24.32 0.05 -3.70
CA PRO A 214 24.11 -1.38 -3.91
C PRO A 214 24.11 -2.16 -2.58
N TRP A 215 23.82 -3.44 -2.70
CA TRP A 215 23.98 -4.44 -1.63
C TRP A 215 25.26 -5.24 -1.80
N SER A 216 25.75 -5.81 -0.68
CA SER A 216 26.87 -6.73 -0.61
C SER A 216 26.44 -8.17 -0.96
N GLU A 217 27.37 -9.10 -1.03
CA GLU A 217 27.13 -10.52 -1.38
C GLU A 217 26.10 -11.20 -0.46
N ASP A 218 25.98 -10.78 0.80
CA ASP A 218 24.99 -11.31 1.73
C ASP A 218 23.59 -10.72 1.57
N GLY A 219 23.40 -9.73 0.68
CA GLY A 219 22.13 -9.05 0.42
C GLY A 219 21.86 -7.83 1.30
N ARG A 220 22.75 -7.49 2.23
CA ARG A 220 22.69 -6.28 3.04
C ARG A 220 23.30 -5.08 2.31
N LEU A 221 22.97 -3.89 2.75
CA LEU A 221 23.52 -2.64 2.22
C LEU A 221 25.06 -2.64 2.26
N ASP A 222 25.71 -2.24 1.17
CA ASP A 222 27.15 -2.04 1.12
C ASP A 222 27.53 -0.77 1.91
N LEU A 223 28.18 -0.98 3.06
CA LEU A 223 28.55 0.11 3.97
C LEU A 223 29.71 0.97 3.46
N GLU A 224 30.59 0.47 2.60
CA GLU A 224 31.65 1.27 2.00
C GLU A 224 31.07 2.20 0.94
N ALA A 225 30.24 1.68 0.07
CA ALA A 225 29.49 2.46 -0.90
C ALA A 225 28.58 3.51 -0.23
N LEU A 226 27.93 3.16 0.90
CA LEU A 226 27.11 4.09 1.69
C LEU A 226 27.96 5.28 2.17
N ARG A 227 29.10 5.02 2.81
CA ARG A 227 29.98 6.11 3.31
C ARG A 227 30.41 7.03 2.20
N ALA A 228 30.83 6.49 1.05
CA ALA A 228 31.23 7.25 -0.10
C ALA A 228 30.08 8.12 -0.67
N ALA A 229 28.85 7.58 -0.68
CA ALA A 229 27.68 8.28 -1.20
C ALA A 229 27.17 9.40 -0.29
N CYS A 230 27.40 9.32 1.03
CA CYS A 230 26.83 10.25 2.02
C CYS A 230 27.44 11.66 2.01
N ASP A 231 28.62 11.88 1.40
CA ASP A 231 29.19 13.21 1.30
C ASP A 231 28.24 14.15 0.52
N GLY A 232 27.86 15.28 1.15
CA GLY A 232 26.92 16.25 0.58
C GLY A 232 25.44 15.80 0.56
N ALA A 233 25.10 14.60 1.03
CA ALA A 233 23.72 14.15 1.12
C ALA A 233 22.96 14.83 2.28
N PHE A 234 21.66 15.03 2.11
CA PHE A 234 20.79 15.51 3.19
C PHE A 234 20.16 14.35 4.00
N ALA A 235 19.95 13.18 3.40
CA ALA A 235 19.40 12.03 4.08
C ALA A 235 19.84 10.71 3.43
N ILE A 236 19.68 9.62 4.21
CA ILE A 236 19.68 8.23 3.70
C ILE A 236 18.31 7.60 3.92
N GLY A 237 17.90 6.70 2.99
CA GLY A 237 16.71 5.87 3.12
C GLY A 237 17.08 4.38 3.02
N ILE A 238 16.66 3.58 4.00
CA ILE A 238 17.00 2.16 4.14
C ILE A 238 15.77 1.36 4.47
N GLN A 239 15.48 0.30 3.69
CA GLN A 239 14.38 -0.62 3.98
C GLN A 239 14.88 -1.83 4.76
N SER A 240 14.17 -2.23 5.82
CA SER A 240 14.43 -3.49 6.53
C SER A 240 13.13 -4.07 7.10
N PRO A 241 12.82 -5.34 6.83
CA PRO A 241 13.48 -6.21 5.83
C PRO A 241 13.49 -5.56 4.44
N ASN A 242 14.58 -5.74 3.69
CA ASN A 242 14.71 -5.13 2.37
C ASN A 242 13.98 -5.94 1.28
N PHE A 243 13.94 -5.45 0.04
CA PHE A 243 13.22 -6.11 -1.07
C PHE A 243 13.84 -7.45 -1.51
N LEU A 244 14.99 -7.84 -0.96
CA LEU A 244 15.58 -9.15 -1.11
C LEU A 244 15.23 -10.11 0.04
N GLY A 245 14.38 -9.65 0.98
CA GLY A 245 13.99 -10.36 2.20
C GLY A 245 15.00 -10.25 3.35
N VAL A 246 16.14 -9.59 3.14
CA VAL A 246 17.25 -9.56 4.09
C VAL A 246 17.05 -8.47 5.15
N ILE A 247 17.34 -8.81 6.40
CA ILE A 247 17.33 -7.88 7.54
C ILE A 247 18.64 -7.09 7.55
N GLU A 248 18.55 -5.77 7.52
CA GLU A 248 19.68 -4.85 7.56
C GLU A 248 20.30 -4.71 8.97
N ASP A 249 21.59 -4.38 9.03
CA ASP A 249 22.26 -4.04 10.28
C ASP A 249 22.14 -2.53 10.56
N TYR A 250 21.07 -2.15 11.23
CA TYR A 250 20.78 -0.75 11.56
C TYR A 250 21.89 -0.09 12.40
N ASP A 251 22.54 -0.81 13.30
CA ASP A 251 23.62 -0.25 14.12
C ASP A 251 24.87 0.05 13.29
N ALA A 252 25.22 -0.82 12.35
CA ALA A 252 26.32 -0.56 11.43
C ALA A 252 26.04 0.61 10.50
N ILE A 253 24.80 0.70 9.99
CA ILE A 253 24.35 1.77 9.10
C ILE A 253 24.35 3.13 9.81
N THR A 254 23.79 3.21 11.00
CA THR A 254 23.66 4.49 11.73
C THR A 254 25.01 5.01 12.21
N LYS A 255 25.98 4.12 12.46
CA LYS A 255 27.39 4.50 12.75
C LYS A 255 28.17 4.94 11.50
N ALA A 256 27.66 4.62 10.30
CA ALA A 256 28.39 4.94 9.06
C ALA A 256 28.18 6.39 8.60
N THR A 257 27.16 7.10 9.09
CA THR A 257 26.80 8.45 8.65
C THR A 257 26.01 9.25 9.68
N ASP A 258 26.18 10.59 9.66
CA ASP A 258 25.48 11.54 10.53
C ASP A 258 24.32 12.29 9.84
N VAL A 259 24.00 11.97 8.57
CA VAL A 259 22.88 12.61 7.87
C VAL A 259 21.53 12.09 8.41
N THR A 260 20.43 12.77 8.10
CA THR A 260 19.08 12.34 8.48
C THR A 260 18.81 10.90 7.99
N LYS A 261 18.31 10.06 8.87
CA LYS A 261 18.13 8.63 8.64
C LYS A 261 16.64 8.28 8.54
N ILE A 262 16.25 7.73 7.39
CA ILE A 262 14.88 7.29 7.10
C ILE A 262 14.85 5.76 7.08
N ALA A 263 14.15 5.14 8.03
CA ALA A 263 13.84 3.72 7.99
C ALA A 263 12.55 3.51 7.17
N VAL A 264 12.57 2.52 6.29
CA VAL A 264 11.43 2.08 5.49
C VAL A 264 11.06 0.66 5.91
N VAL A 265 9.78 0.43 6.23
CA VAL A 265 9.28 -0.89 6.62
C VAL A 265 8.09 -1.25 5.74
N ALA A 266 8.30 -2.14 4.77
CA ALA A 266 7.25 -2.59 3.86
C ALA A 266 6.43 -3.75 4.46
N GLU A 267 7.04 -4.57 5.32
CA GLU A 267 6.40 -5.67 6.04
C GLU A 267 6.30 -5.36 7.54
N ALA A 268 5.15 -4.80 7.93
CA ALA A 268 4.97 -4.22 9.25
C ALA A 268 4.79 -5.24 10.39
N THR A 269 4.50 -6.52 10.11
CA THR A 269 4.46 -7.56 11.15
C THR A 269 5.85 -7.85 11.72
N SER A 270 6.91 -7.47 11.01
CA SER A 270 8.30 -7.57 11.46
C SER A 270 8.57 -6.85 12.79
N PHE A 271 7.81 -5.79 13.11
CA PHE A 271 7.88 -5.11 14.41
C PHE A 271 7.54 -6.02 15.59
N GLY A 272 6.90 -7.17 15.37
CA GLY A 272 6.63 -8.15 16.42
C GLY A 272 7.89 -8.80 17.03
N ILE A 273 9.02 -8.81 16.30
CA ILE A 273 10.29 -9.45 16.70
C ILE A 273 11.55 -8.65 16.43
N LEU A 274 11.51 -7.69 15.49
CA LEU A 274 12.68 -6.85 15.20
C LEU A 274 12.69 -5.61 16.08
N ALA A 275 13.90 -5.19 16.46
CA ALA A 275 14.06 -3.98 17.26
C ALA A 275 13.62 -2.74 16.48
N PRO A 276 12.92 -1.78 17.13
CA PRO A 276 12.39 -0.59 16.47
C PRO A 276 13.49 0.31 15.91
N PRO A 277 13.31 0.92 14.73
CA PRO A 277 14.31 1.82 14.14
C PRO A 277 14.72 3.00 15.05
N GLY A 278 13.78 3.52 15.85
CA GLY A 278 14.06 4.60 16.78
C GLY A 278 15.12 4.27 17.84
N GLN A 279 15.22 2.99 18.26
CA GLN A 279 16.25 2.53 19.20
C GLN A 279 17.65 2.48 18.57
N HIS A 280 17.72 2.35 17.24
CA HIS A 280 18.96 2.35 16.46
C HIS A 280 19.38 3.74 15.97
N GLY A 281 18.68 4.80 16.37
CA GLY A 281 19.08 6.17 16.04
C GLY A 281 18.56 6.67 14.68
N PHE A 282 17.51 6.06 14.12
CA PHE A 282 16.78 6.64 13.00
C PHE A 282 15.96 7.85 13.42
N ASP A 283 15.78 8.81 12.52
CA ASP A 283 15.08 10.07 12.75
C ASP A 283 13.63 10.03 12.29
N ILE A 284 13.39 9.26 11.22
CA ILE A 284 12.11 9.08 10.55
C ILE A 284 11.92 7.59 10.28
N CYS A 285 10.72 7.09 10.51
CA CYS A 285 10.28 5.76 10.08
C CYS A 285 9.02 5.91 9.25
N VAL A 286 9.02 5.31 8.06
CA VAL A 286 7.88 5.25 7.15
C VAL A 286 7.66 3.81 6.70
N GLY A 287 6.46 3.52 6.23
CA GLY A 287 6.20 2.19 5.72
C GLY A 287 4.76 1.94 5.36
N GLU A 288 4.47 0.66 5.16
CA GLU A 288 3.16 0.15 4.76
C GLU A 288 2.52 -0.64 5.89
N GLY A 289 1.30 -0.27 6.24
CA GLY A 289 0.53 -0.93 7.30
C GLY A 289 -0.48 -1.97 6.81
N GLN A 290 -0.46 -2.34 5.51
CA GLN A 290 -1.40 -3.32 4.95
C GLN A 290 -1.40 -4.64 5.72
N ALA A 291 -0.24 -5.10 6.19
CA ALA A 291 -0.09 -6.33 6.97
C ALA A 291 -0.86 -6.33 8.31
N TRP A 292 -1.33 -5.18 8.78
CA TRP A 292 -2.13 -5.07 10.00
C TRP A 292 -3.63 -5.20 9.73
N GLY A 293 -4.06 -6.40 9.32
CA GLY A 293 -5.46 -6.76 9.21
C GLY A 293 -6.18 -6.25 7.96
N ILE A 294 -5.46 -5.90 6.90
CA ILE A 294 -6.03 -5.53 5.61
C ILE A 294 -5.69 -6.64 4.60
N PRO A 295 -6.69 -7.36 4.04
CA PRO A 295 -6.42 -8.41 3.08
C PRO A 295 -5.92 -7.82 1.75
N PRO A 296 -4.96 -8.48 1.04
CA PRO A 296 -4.60 -8.09 -0.31
C PRO A 296 -5.79 -8.24 -1.25
N GLN A 297 -6.10 -7.17 -2.02
CA GLN A 297 -7.17 -7.20 -3.01
C GLN A 297 -6.93 -6.14 -4.10
N PHE A 298 -6.89 -6.55 -5.35
CA PHE A 298 -6.90 -5.71 -6.55
C PHE A 298 -6.03 -4.41 -6.51
N GLY A 299 -4.92 -4.43 -5.78
CA GLY A 299 -4.02 -3.28 -5.68
C GLY A 299 -4.33 -2.29 -4.55
N GLY A 300 -5.10 -2.68 -3.56
CA GLY A 300 -5.40 -1.87 -2.38
C GLY A 300 -6.79 -2.17 -1.79
N PRO A 301 -7.20 -1.39 -0.78
CA PRO A 301 -6.52 -0.21 -0.22
C PRO A 301 -5.30 -0.56 0.63
N TYR A 302 -4.38 0.41 0.73
CA TYR A 302 -3.20 0.37 1.59
C TYR A 302 -3.27 1.46 2.66
N VAL A 303 -2.29 1.49 3.57
CA VAL A 303 -2.17 2.55 4.56
C VAL A 303 -0.70 2.85 4.86
N GLY A 304 -0.24 4.00 4.40
CA GLY A 304 1.09 4.49 4.74
C GLY A 304 1.15 5.02 6.16
N PHE A 305 2.27 4.85 6.83
CA PHE A 305 2.55 5.48 8.11
C PHE A 305 3.84 6.31 8.06
N MET A 306 3.89 7.34 8.90
CA MET A 306 5.08 8.15 9.13
C MET A 306 5.18 8.48 10.60
N VAL A 307 6.34 8.20 11.18
CA VAL A 307 6.68 8.53 12.56
C VAL A 307 8.04 9.23 12.58
N VAL A 308 8.17 10.26 13.39
CA VAL A 308 9.38 11.07 13.46
C VAL A 308 9.78 11.34 14.91
N ARG A 309 11.04 11.76 15.12
CA ARG A 309 11.47 12.34 16.40
C ARG A 309 10.72 13.64 16.67
N ASP A 310 10.49 13.96 17.95
CA ASP A 310 9.73 15.14 18.38
C ASP A 310 10.20 16.44 17.73
N ALA A 311 11.50 16.59 17.55
CA ALA A 311 12.08 17.78 16.90
C ALA A 311 11.57 18.02 15.47
N LEU A 312 11.12 16.97 14.76
CA LEU A 312 10.68 17.02 13.37
C LEU A 312 9.15 17.19 13.20
N LYS A 313 8.36 17.13 14.25
CA LYS A 313 6.88 17.13 14.19
C LYS A 313 6.28 18.31 13.41
N ARG A 314 6.93 19.47 13.42
CA ARG A 314 6.47 20.67 12.68
C ARG A 314 6.70 20.58 11.18
N HIS A 315 7.49 19.62 10.72
CA HIS A 315 7.82 19.38 9.31
C HIS A 315 7.05 18.20 8.71
N MET A 316 6.32 17.43 9.55
CA MET A 316 5.52 16.29 9.09
C MET A 316 4.39 16.73 8.16
N PRO A 317 4.08 15.94 7.12
CA PRO A 317 2.84 16.08 6.37
C PRO A 317 1.65 15.47 7.12
N GLY A 318 0.45 15.76 6.63
CA GLY A 318 -0.78 15.13 7.10
C GLY A 318 -1.29 15.65 8.45
N ARG A 319 -2.45 15.14 8.85
CA ARG A 319 -3.13 15.53 10.09
C ARG A 319 -2.45 14.94 11.31
N LEU A 320 -2.55 15.69 12.40
CA LEU A 320 -2.13 15.28 13.73
C LEU A 320 -3.27 15.50 14.71
N VAL A 321 -3.54 14.50 15.52
CA VAL A 321 -4.50 14.58 16.62
C VAL A 321 -3.74 14.65 17.94
N GLY A 322 -4.14 15.60 18.79
CA GLY A 322 -3.62 15.76 20.15
C GLY A 322 -4.70 15.51 21.19
N GLU A 323 -4.28 15.07 22.37
CA GLU A 323 -5.14 14.99 23.55
C GLU A 323 -5.24 16.36 24.25
N THR A 324 -6.40 16.70 24.76
CA THR A 324 -6.69 17.91 25.51
C THR A 324 -7.77 17.62 26.56
N VAL A 325 -8.22 18.65 27.26
CA VAL A 325 -9.38 18.59 28.14
C VAL A 325 -10.45 19.60 27.68
N ASP A 326 -11.71 19.25 27.88
CA ASP A 326 -12.84 20.15 27.63
C ASP A 326 -13.04 21.16 28.78
N VAL A 327 -14.08 21.96 28.68
CA VAL A 327 -14.42 22.98 29.69
C VAL A 327 -14.78 22.39 31.05
N ASP A 328 -15.19 21.14 31.08
CA ASP A 328 -15.52 20.39 32.33
C ASP A 328 -14.31 19.62 32.86
N GLY A 329 -13.13 19.72 32.22
CA GLY A 329 -11.92 18.98 32.58
C GLY A 329 -11.91 17.51 32.12
N LYS A 330 -12.85 17.09 31.25
CA LYS A 330 -12.87 15.74 30.68
C LYS A 330 -11.91 15.64 29.51
N ARG A 331 -11.31 14.45 29.33
CA ARG A 331 -10.44 14.16 28.20
C ARG A 331 -11.18 14.38 26.88
N ALA A 332 -10.54 15.10 25.97
CA ALA A 332 -11.02 15.40 24.64
C ALA A 332 -9.87 15.34 23.62
N TYR A 333 -10.20 15.37 22.34
CA TYR A 333 -9.22 15.32 21.25
C TYR A 333 -9.41 16.49 20.30
N VAL A 334 -8.30 16.97 19.72
CA VAL A 334 -8.30 18.11 18.79
C VAL A 334 -7.38 17.83 17.61
N LEU A 335 -7.65 18.45 16.45
CA LEU A 335 -6.68 18.59 15.39
C LEU A 335 -5.64 19.62 15.79
N THR A 336 -4.36 19.24 15.72
CA THR A 336 -3.25 20.10 16.13
C THR A 336 -2.29 20.39 14.96
N LEU A 337 -1.56 21.51 15.06
CA LEU A 337 -0.60 21.97 14.04
C LEU A 337 -1.20 22.10 12.62
N ALA A 338 -2.51 22.32 12.48
CA ALA A 338 -3.22 22.41 11.20
C ALA A 338 -2.71 23.55 10.28
N THR A 339 -2.00 24.52 10.81
CA THR A 339 -1.39 25.61 10.01
C THR A 339 -0.36 25.15 8.97
N ARG A 340 0.08 23.87 9.01
CA ARG A 340 0.97 23.26 8.00
C ARG A 340 0.21 22.81 6.75
N GLU A 341 -1.10 22.61 6.86
CA GLU A 341 -1.93 21.95 5.86
C GLU A 341 -2.26 22.85 4.66
N GLN A 342 -2.60 22.23 3.54
CA GLN A 342 -2.82 22.87 2.25
C GLN A 342 -3.97 23.89 2.27
N HIS A 343 -5.07 23.60 2.98
CA HIS A 343 -6.22 24.51 3.08
C HIS A 343 -5.91 25.82 3.78
N ILE A 344 -4.84 25.87 4.59
CA ILE A 344 -4.34 27.10 5.24
C ILE A 344 -3.24 27.74 4.41
N ARG A 345 -2.17 26.98 4.06
CA ARG A 345 -0.96 27.52 3.43
C ARG A 345 -1.00 27.56 1.90
N ARG A 346 -1.97 26.89 1.28
CA ARG A 346 -2.09 26.82 -0.18
C ARG A 346 -0.80 26.30 -0.82
N GLY A 347 -0.23 26.99 -1.83
CA GLY A 347 1.02 26.61 -2.49
C GLY A 347 2.28 26.62 -1.60
N LYS A 348 2.19 27.12 -0.37
CA LYS A 348 3.28 27.09 0.62
C LYS A 348 3.11 25.99 1.67
N ALA A 349 2.16 25.09 1.49
CA ALA A 349 1.95 23.97 2.39
C ALA A 349 3.15 23.03 2.42
N THR A 350 3.31 22.30 3.51
CA THR A 350 4.39 21.32 3.71
C THR A 350 4.26 20.16 2.72
N SER A 351 3.04 19.80 2.36
CA SER A 351 2.71 18.71 1.43
C SER A 351 1.40 19.03 0.71
N ASN A 352 1.14 18.35 -0.40
CA ASN A 352 -0.13 18.38 -1.11
C ASN A 352 -1.12 17.28 -0.65
N ILE A 353 -0.78 16.51 0.38
CA ILE A 353 -1.70 15.55 0.98
C ILE A 353 -2.92 16.28 1.50
N CYS A 354 -4.11 15.90 1.00
CA CYS A 354 -5.38 16.47 1.37
C CYS A 354 -6.09 15.66 2.45
N THR A 355 -6.15 14.36 2.25
CA THR A 355 -6.78 13.41 3.18
C THR A 355 -5.86 12.23 3.40
N ASN A 356 -6.19 11.38 4.36
CA ASN A 356 -5.46 10.16 4.69
C ASN A 356 -6.38 8.93 4.51
N GLU A 357 -5.84 7.73 4.66
CA GLU A 357 -6.59 6.47 4.60
C GLU A 357 -7.28 6.17 5.94
N ALA A 358 -8.25 7.01 6.33
CA ALA A 358 -8.82 7.00 7.68
C ALA A 358 -9.49 5.66 8.05
N LEU A 359 -10.28 5.07 7.14
CA LEU A 359 -10.96 3.79 7.40
C LEU A 359 -9.96 2.63 7.48
N ILE A 360 -8.93 2.66 6.66
CA ILE A 360 -7.90 1.61 6.65
C ILE A 360 -6.96 1.75 7.86
N ALA A 361 -6.63 2.97 8.25
CA ALA A 361 -5.92 3.24 9.50
C ALA A 361 -6.72 2.76 10.73
N LEU A 362 -8.04 2.89 10.70
CA LEU A 362 -8.92 2.34 11.73
C LEU A 362 -8.88 0.81 11.75
N ALA A 363 -8.89 0.14 10.58
CA ALA A 363 -8.73 -1.32 10.49
C ALA A 363 -7.41 -1.77 11.13
N ALA A 364 -6.30 -1.10 10.77
CA ALA A 364 -4.99 -1.35 11.35
C ALA A 364 -4.96 -1.12 12.87
N ASN A 365 -5.62 -0.06 13.34
CA ASN A 365 -5.75 0.23 14.78
C ASN A 365 -6.53 -0.87 15.52
N MET A 366 -7.64 -1.34 14.94
CA MET A 366 -8.42 -2.47 15.49
C MET A 366 -7.59 -3.74 15.53
N TYR A 367 -6.86 -4.05 14.45
CA TYR A 367 -5.97 -5.22 14.40
C TYR A 367 -4.92 -5.17 15.52
N LEU A 368 -4.19 -4.06 15.64
CA LEU A 368 -3.16 -3.89 16.64
C LEU A 368 -3.72 -3.97 18.07
N SER A 369 -4.92 -3.42 18.29
CA SER A 369 -5.61 -3.49 19.60
C SER A 369 -6.07 -4.91 19.93
N LEU A 370 -6.58 -5.66 18.95
CA LEU A 370 -7.06 -7.03 19.15
C LEU A 370 -5.91 -8.02 19.34
N MET A 371 -4.88 -7.92 18.50
CA MET A 371 -3.72 -8.80 18.57
C MET A 371 -2.83 -8.49 19.78
N GLY A 372 -2.70 -7.21 20.10
CA GLY A 372 -1.78 -6.76 21.14
C GLY A 372 -0.34 -7.19 20.90
N LYS A 373 0.54 -6.98 21.89
CA LYS A 373 1.96 -7.33 21.76
C LYS A 373 2.21 -8.84 21.59
N GLU A 374 1.40 -9.67 22.25
CA GLU A 374 1.57 -11.12 22.19
C GLU A 374 1.09 -11.70 20.84
N GLY A 375 -0.06 -11.23 20.34
CA GLY A 375 -0.56 -11.66 19.02
C GLY A 375 0.35 -11.23 17.88
N LEU A 376 0.86 -9.98 17.91
CA LEU A 376 1.79 -9.51 16.90
C LEU A 376 3.11 -10.30 16.93
N ARG A 377 3.62 -10.59 18.13
CA ARG A 377 4.81 -11.44 18.31
C ARG A 377 4.57 -12.85 17.79
N GLU A 378 3.40 -13.44 18.05
CA GLU A 378 3.05 -14.78 17.58
C GLU A 378 3.03 -14.84 16.05
N VAL A 379 2.34 -13.90 15.38
CA VAL A 379 2.33 -13.78 13.91
C VAL A 379 3.76 -13.70 13.38
N ALA A 380 4.56 -12.77 13.90
CA ALA A 380 5.94 -12.58 13.46
C ALA A 380 6.81 -13.83 13.69
N THR A 381 6.66 -14.50 14.82
CA THR A 381 7.40 -15.72 15.14
C THR A 381 7.04 -16.85 14.17
N GLN A 382 5.76 -17.03 13.86
CA GLN A 382 5.32 -18.03 12.90
C GLN A 382 5.85 -17.75 11.48
N CYS A 383 5.80 -16.49 11.03
CA CYS A 383 6.40 -16.08 9.75
C CYS A 383 7.87 -16.47 9.68
N LEU A 384 8.67 -16.09 10.70
CA LEU A 384 10.09 -16.42 10.76
C LEU A 384 10.36 -17.93 10.77
N GLN A 385 9.65 -18.69 11.62
CA GLN A 385 9.85 -20.12 11.75
C GLN A 385 9.50 -20.88 10.47
N LYS A 386 8.39 -20.51 9.81
CA LYS A 386 7.95 -21.12 8.56
C LYS A 386 8.87 -20.77 7.40
N THR A 387 9.40 -19.54 7.38
CA THR A 387 10.43 -19.14 6.41
C THR A 387 11.74 -19.92 6.61
N ALA A 388 12.15 -20.11 7.87
CA ALA A 388 13.32 -20.94 8.18
C ALA A 388 13.11 -22.40 7.74
N TYR A 389 11.91 -22.93 7.91
CA TYR A 389 11.54 -24.28 7.42
C TYR A 389 11.64 -24.36 5.89
N LEU A 390 11.06 -23.40 5.15
CA LEU A 390 11.18 -23.32 3.70
C LEU A 390 12.65 -23.21 3.27
N ARG A 391 13.43 -22.32 3.90
CA ARG A 391 14.86 -22.13 3.62
C ARG A 391 15.63 -23.46 3.74
N GLY A 392 15.41 -24.22 4.81
CA GLY A 392 16.03 -25.52 5.00
C GLY A 392 15.67 -26.54 3.93
N LYS A 393 14.41 -26.54 3.48
CA LYS A 393 13.94 -27.43 2.40
C LYS A 393 14.58 -27.06 1.05
N LEU A 394 14.62 -25.75 0.72
CA LEU A 394 15.23 -25.27 -0.51
C LEU A 394 16.75 -25.55 -0.58
N GLN A 395 17.46 -25.38 0.54
CA GLN A 395 18.89 -25.72 0.62
C GLN A 395 19.17 -27.21 0.37
N ALA A 396 18.21 -28.08 0.67
CA ALA A 396 18.30 -29.51 0.41
C ALA A 396 17.83 -29.89 -1.02
N THR A 397 17.29 -28.94 -1.78
CA THR A 397 16.73 -29.18 -3.12
C THR A 397 17.84 -29.01 -4.18
N HIS A 398 18.01 -30.01 -5.02
CA HIS A 398 18.99 -29.97 -6.11
C HIS A 398 18.65 -28.88 -7.12
N SER A 399 19.65 -28.17 -7.62
CA SER A 399 19.50 -27.11 -8.62
C SER A 399 18.76 -25.85 -8.15
N VAL A 400 18.59 -25.67 -6.84
CA VAL A 400 18.09 -24.43 -6.23
C VAL A 400 19.22 -23.77 -5.46
N GLU A 401 19.38 -22.47 -5.64
CA GLU A 401 20.33 -21.64 -4.91
C GLU A 401 19.59 -20.56 -4.10
N LEU A 402 20.15 -20.21 -2.96
CA LEU A 402 19.75 -19.06 -2.16
C LEU A 402 20.90 -18.03 -2.26
N PRO A 403 20.79 -17.04 -3.18
CA PRO A 403 21.91 -16.18 -3.54
C PRO A 403 22.37 -15.25 -2.41
N PHE A 404 21.51 -15.01 -1.40
CA PHE A 404 21.84 -14.14 -0.28
C PHE A 404 21.93 -14.93 1.03
N SER A 405 23.05 -14.76 1.74
CA SER A 405 23.31 -15.46 3.01
C SER A 405 22.83 -14.71 4.23
N GLY A 406 22.45 -13.42 4.11
CA GLY A 406 21.98 -12.57 5.19
C GLY A 406 20.77 -13.16 5.94
N PRO A 407 20.50 -12.68 7.18
CA PRO A 407 19.33 -13.09 7.94
C PRO A 407 18.06 -12.60 7.25
N VAL A 408 17.03 -13.43 7.21
CA VAL A 408 15.74 -13.12 6.59
C VAL A 408 14.61 -13.15 7.61
N TYR A 409 13.51 -12.44 7.32
CA TYR A 409 12.32 -12.48 8.15
C TYR A 409 11.28 -13.43 7.58
N ASN A 410 10.49 -12.98 6.62
CA ASN A 410 9.40 -13.73 6.00
C ASN A 410 9.54 -13.87 4.47
N GLU A 411 10.58 -13.31 3.91
CA GLU A 411 10.89 -13.39 2.48
C GLU A 411 12.31 -13.88 2.25
N LEU A 412 12.52 -14.52 1.10
CA LEU A 412 13.85 -14.90 0.63
C LEU A 412 13.88 -14.99 -0.90
N VAL A 413 15.05 -14.76 -1.49
CA VAL A 413 15.26 -14.92 -2.92
C VAL A 413 15.67 -16.35 -3.23
N VAL A 414 15.02 -16.90 -4.25
CA VAL A 414 15.31 -18.23 -4.81
C VAL A 414 15.85 -18.06 -6.22
N ARG A 415 16.96 -18.73 -6.53
CA ARG A 415 17.54 -18.82 -7.86
C ARG A 415 17.40 -20.20 -8.42
N THR A 416 16.98 -20.31 -9.69
CA THR A 416 16.87 -21.57 -10.43
C THR A 416 17.76 -21.56 -11.67
N PRO A 417 18.02 -22.70 -12.32
CA PRO A 417 18.80 -22.74 -13.57
C PRO A 417 18.12 -22.05 -14.75
N PHE A 418 16.80 -21.89 -14.69
CA PHE A 418 15.93 -21.37 -15.76
C PHE A 418 15.37 -19.99 -15.41
N ALA A 419 14.75 -19.33 -16.39
CA ALA A 419 14.11 -18.04 -16.17
C ALA A 419 13.01 -18.17 -15.11
N ALA A 420 12.99 -17.24 -14.13
CA ALA A 420 12.01 -17.23 -13.05
C ALA A 420 10.57 -17.21 -13.58
N THR A 421 10.31 -16.48 -14.68
CA THR A 421 8.99 -16.39 -15.29
C THR A 421 8.47 -17.72 -15.84
N GLU A 422 9.32 -18.59 -16.33
CA GLU A 422 8.96 -19.93 -16.82
C GLU A 422 8.61 -20.85 -15.65
N ILE A 423 9.47 -20.89 -14.65
CA ILE A 423 9.25 -21.65 -13.42
C ILE A 423 7.98 -21.23 -12.69
N LEU A 424 7.75 -19.92 -12.55
CA LEU A 424 6.55 -19.39 -11.87
C LEU A 424 5.27 -19.75 -12.62
N LYS A 425 5.30 -19.71 -13.96
CA LYS A 425 4.18 -20.16 -14.79
C LYS A 425 3.87 -21.65 -14.62
N ASP A 426 4.90 -22.48 -14.49
CA ASP A 426 4.72 -23.90 -14.19
C ASP A 426 4.09 -24.15 -12.82
N LEU A 427 4.45 -23.35 -11.82
CA LEU A 427 3.84 -23.39 -10.49
C LEU A 427 2.36 -22.99 -10.50
N GLU A 428 1.94 -22.07 -11.37
CA GLU A 428 0.52 -21.70 -11.53
C GLU A 428 -0.34 -22.91 -11.97
N HIS A 429 0.19 -23.81 -12.78
CA HIS A 429 -0.51 -25.06 -13.15
C HIS A 429 -0.76 -25.99 -11.96
N GLU A 430 0.07 -25.90 -10.93
CA GLU A 430 -0.06 -26.61 -9.66
C GLU A 430 -0.87 -25.80 -8.62
N LYS A 431 -1.55 -24.72 -9.05
CA LYS A 431 -2.29 -23.78 -8.19
C LYS A 431 -1.43 -23.10 -7.11
N ILE A 432 -0.20 -22.77 -7.46
CA ILE A 432 0.74 -22.08 -6.60
C ILE A 432 1.12 -20.74 -7.26
N LEU A 433 0.87 -19.64 -6.58
CA LEU A 433 1.44 -18.33 -6.93
C LEU A 433 2.81 -18.24 -6.27
N GLY A 434 3.86 -18.63 -7.03
CA GLY A 434 5.13 -19.04 -6.46
C GLY A 434 6.05 -17.91 -5.97
N GLY A 435 5.78 -16.65 -6.35
CA GLY A 435 6.62 -15.52 -5.98
C GLY A 435 6.69 -14.43 -7.04
N ILE A 436 7.62 -13.50 -6.87
CA ILE A 436 7.79 -12.31 -7.74
C ILE A 436 9.11 -12.42 -8.49
N PRO A 437 9.14 -12.44 -9.84
CA PRO A 437 10.38 -12.48 -10.62
C PRO A 437 11.17 -11.17 -10.42
N LEU A 438 12.49 -11.26 -10.20
CA LEU A 438 13.33 -10.09 -9.94
C LEU A 438 13.97 -9.49 -11.20
N GLY A 439 14.03 -10.22 -12.32
CA GLY A 439 14.56 -9.72 -13.59
C GLY A 439 13.97 -8.38 -14.06
N PRO A 440 12.65 -8.12 -13.91
CA PRO A 440 12.07 -6.83 -14.27
C PRO A 440 12.59 -5.63 -13.45
N PHE A 441 13.18 -5.86 -12.29
CA PHE A 441 13.66 -4.84 -11.36
C PHE A 441 15.19 -4.72 -11.33
N TYR A 442 15.90 -5.83 -11.53
CA TYR A 442 17.34 -5.90 -11.38
C TYR A 442 18.00 -6.65 -12.53
N GLU A 443 18.92 -6.00 -13.21
CA GLU A 443 19.71 -6.61 -14.29
C GLU A 443 20.50 -7.80 -13.77
N GLY A 444 20.48 -8.91 -14.52
CA GLY A 444 21.18 -10.16 -14.15
C GLY A 444 20.43 -11.06 -13.17
N HIS A 445 19.20 -10.69 -12.78
CA HIS A 445 18.36 -11.47 -11.86
C HIS A 445 17.17 -12.17 -12.55
N ASP A 446 17.29 -12.49 -13.86
CA ASP A 446 16.20 -13.13 -14.63
C ASP A 446 15.83 -14.53 -14.13
N ARG A 447 16.76 -15.19 -13.41
CA ARG A 447 16.56 -16.52 -12.80
C ARG A 447 16.15 -16.48 -11.34
N ASP A 448 16.01 -15.29 -10.78
CA ASP A 448 15.74 -15.04 -9.38
C ASP A 448 14.29 -14.63 -9.17
N PHE A 449 13.67 -15.14 -8.12
CA PHE A 449 12.35 -14.70 -7.68
C PHE A 449 12.26 -14.62 -6.16
N LEU A 450 11.48 -13.67 -5.68
CA LEU A 450 11.22 -13.44 -4.26
C LEU A 450 10.03 -14.29 -3.81
N VAL A 451 10.20 -15.02 -2.72
CA VAL A 451 9.18 -15.89 -2.12
C VAL A 451 8.85 -15.37 -0.72
N ALA A 452 7.57 -15.18 -0.43
CA ALA A 452 7.08 -14.77 0.87
C ALA A 452 6.36 -15.91 1.60
N VAL A 453 6.57 -16.01 2.91
CA VAL A 453 5.90 -16.98 3.80
C VAL A 453 5.30 -16.23 4.97
N THR A 454 4.02 -16.47 5.22
CA THR A 454 3.31 -15.89 6.35
C THR A 454 2.80 -16.98 7.30
N GLU A 455 2.20 -16.59 8.41
CA GLU A 455 1.59 -17.51 9.38
C GLU A 455 0.42 -18.32 8.79
N LEU A 456 -0.13 -17.90 7.65
CA LEU A 456 -1.21 -18.62 6.96
C LEU A 456 -0.72 -19.89 6.25
N HIS A 457 0.58 -19.98 5.95
CA HIS A 457 1.13 -21.18 5.31
C HIS A 457 1.17 -22.34 6.28
N THR A 458 0.67 -23.51 5.84
CA THR A 458 0.85 -24.77 6.56
C THR A 458 2.16 -25.46 6.12
N ARG A 459 2.56 -26.51 6.85
CA ARG A 459 3.68 -27.36 6.45
C ARG A 459 3.42 -27.98 5.08
N GLU A 460 2.20 -28.44 4.86
CA GLU A 460 1.77 -29.06 3.60
C GLU A 460 1.89 -28.08 2.42
N HIS A 461 1.53 -26.81 2.62
CA HIS A 461 1.69 -25.79 1.58
C HIS A 461 3.17 -25.61 1.20
N ILE A 462 4.07 -25.56 2.19
CA ILE A 462 5.51 -25.39 1.96
C ILE A 462 6.12 -26.64 1.29
N ASP A 463 5.76 -27.83 1.76
CA ASP A 463 6.23 -29.08 1.18
C ASP A 463 5.71 -29.26 -0.27
N HIS A 464 4.46 -28.88 -0.55
CA HIS A 464 3.90 -28.87 -1.89
C HIS A 464 4.64 -27.88 -2.82
N PHE A 465 4.90 -26.68 -2.36
CA PHE A 465 5.70 -25.69 -3.11
C PHE A 465 7.07 -26.24 -3.51
N VAL A 466 7.81 -26.83 -2.57
CA VAL A 466 9.16 -27.37 -2.84
C VAL A 466 9.09 -28.55 -3.82
N ALA A 467 8.09 -29.41 -3.70
CA ALA A 467 7.91 -30.54 -4.62
C ALA A 467 7.54 -30.05 -6.03
N ALA A 468 6.63 -29.10 -6.15
CA ALA A 468 6.21 -28.51 -7.42
C ALA A 468 7.39 -27.74 -8.10
N LEU A 469 8.17 -26.99 -7.33
CA LEU A 469 9.37 -26.30 -7.82
C LEU A 469 10.39 -27.30 -8.39
N SER A 470 10.65 -28.39 -7.66
CA SER A 470 11.56 -29.44 -8.14
C SER A 470 11.06 -30.10 -9.43
N ALA A 471 9.76 -30.33 -9.54
CA ALA A 471 9.12 -30.88 -10.74
C ALA A 471 9.18 -29.90 -11.92
N ALA A 472 8.98 -28.61 -11.70
CA ALA A 472 9.11 -27.57 -12.72
C ALA A 472 10.53 -27.52 -13.28
N ILE A 473 11.55 -27.46 -12.41
CA ILE A 473 12.97 -27.51 -12.82
C ILE A 473 13.28 -28.76 -13.65
N ALA A 474 12.75 -29.92 -13.24
CA ALA A 474 12.96 -31.19 -13.96
C ALA A 474 12.27 -31.23 -15.34
N ARG A 475 11.15 -30.52 -15.51
CA ARG A 475 10.46 -30.38 -16.82
C ARG A 475 11.29 -29.55 -17.79
N GLU A 476 11.78 -28.40 -17.34
CA GLU A 476 12.61 -27.51 -18.16
C GLU A 476 13.99 -28.10 -18.53
N THR A 477 14.45 -29.10 -17.80
CA THR A 477 15.71 -29.80 -18.10
C THR A 477 15.56 -30.82 -19.24
N ARG A 478 14.35 -31.22 -19.63
CA ARG A 478 14.06 -32.22 -20.69
C ARG A 478 13.85 -31.57 -22.03
#